data_c78138e704fd2fbee7d2131a326eebfb
#
_entry.id   c78138e704fd2fbee7d2131a326eebfb
#
_cell.length_a   1.000
_cell.length_b   1.000
_cell.length_c   1.000
_cell.angle_alpha   90.00
_cell.angle_beta   90.00
_cell.angle_gamma   90.00
#
_symmetry.space_group_name_H-M   'P 1'
#
loop_
_entity.id
_entity.type
_entity.pdbx_description
1 polymer ?
#
loop_
_entity_poly.entity_id
_entity_poly.type
_entity_poly.pdbx_seq_one_letter_code
_entity_poly.pdbx_strand_id
1 'polypeptide(L)'
;MEDQQKLALGECNRFTKLSYDNRENYEEILTEICNRLPDKKAAVLDDLTEYPSIYFGVEMLLKDWKNGGERILFPEVIGENGFSIPTNGLVWMGTKEFMYEQITEKLQQGYTSIKLKIGAIDFNTELELIRFIRQQYTAQEVEIRLDANGAFAFNEAKEKIKQLSEYQISYIEQPIKAGQWQEMAALAENTPVAIALDEELIGVQKSEEREKLVRTIHPQILILKHALIGGFKAADEWKKLIANSGGTWVITSALESNVGLNAIAQYTAKGWSDFAQGLGTGQLFTNNFPAPYSTDHKGLHYHTNKNWNLSALL
;
A
#
# COMPACT_ATOMS: atom_id res chain seq x y z
N MET A 1 -42.40 -4.13 -8.14
CA MET A 1 -41.01 -3.84 -8.57
C MET A 1 -40.14 -4.63 -7.59
N GLU A 2 -39.65 -5.78 -8.02
CA GLU A 2 -38.72 -6.58 -7.22
C GLU A 2 -37.43 -5.77 -7.10
N ASP A 3 -37.07 -5.43 -5.87
CA ASP A 3 -35.74 -4.94 -5.55
C ASP A 3 -34.78 -6.10 -5.88
N GLN A 4 -34.14 -6.05 -7.02
CA GLN A 4 -33.01 -6.93 -7.29
C GLN A 4 -32.06 -6.74 -6.12
N GLN A 5 -31.76 -7.81 -5.39
CA GLN A 5 -30.91 -7.78 -4.20
C GLN A 5 -29.53 -7.25 -4.61
N LYS A 6 -29.31 -5.95 -4.40
CA LYS A 6 -27.99 -5.35 -4.57
C LYS A 6 -27.08 -5.89 -3.49
N LEU A 7 -25.94 -6.39 -3.87
CA LEU A 7 -24.91 -6.88 -2.96
C LEU A 7 -23.70 -5.94 -3.03
N ALA A 8 -23.52 -5.09 -2.03
CA ALA A 8 -22.32 -4.30 -1.88
C ALA A 8 -21.36 -4.92 -0.86
N LEU A 9 -20.08 -4.80 -1.12
CA LEU A 9 -19.03 -5.40 -0.30
C LEU A 9 -18.04 -4.35 0.22
N GLY A 10 -17.56 -4.59 1.44
CA GLY A 10 -16.41 -3.91 2.03
C GLY A 10 -15.54 -4.91 2.75
N GLU A 11 -14.25 -4.69 2.74
CA GLU A 11 -13.26 -5.51 3.43
C GLU A 11 -12.61 -4.72 4.56
N CYS A 12 -12.71 -5.24 5.78
CA CYS A 12 -12.08 -4.70 6.96
C CYS A 12 -10.78 -5.47 7.24
N ASN A 13 -9.70 -5.09 6.56
CA ASN A 13 -8.41 -5.80 6.62
C ASN A 13 -7.60 -5.36 7.83
N ARG A 14 -7.50 -6.22 8.85
CA ARG A 14 -6.79 -5.98 10.11
C ARG A 14 -5.61 -6.93 10.29
N PHE A 15 -4.45 -6.38 10.64
CA PHE A 15 -3.25 -7.14 11.00
C PHE A 15 -2.98 -7.11 12.50
N THR A 16 -2.84 -8.28 13.10
CA THR A 16 -2.71 -8.47 14.56
C THR A 16 -1.56 -7.69 15.21
N LYS A 17 -0.50 -7.34 14.49
CA LYS A 17 0.67 -6.64 15.07
C LYS A 17 0.94 -5.28 14.42
N LEU A 18 0.17 -4.91 13.41
CA LEU A 18 0.45 -3.72 12.60
C LEU A 18 -0.69 -2.71 12.67
N SER A 19 -1.96 -3.16 12.53
CA SER A 19 -3.10 -2.26 12.49
C SER A 19 -3.30 -1.52 13.81
N TYR A 20 -3.52 -0.22 13.73
CA TYR A 20 -3.83 0.64 14.89
C TYR A 20 -5.07 0.19 15.64
N ASP A 21 -6.07 -0.31 14.92
CA ASP A 21 -7.32 -0.84 15.43
C ASP A 21 -7.29 -2.33 15.78
N ASN A 22 -6.10 -2.93 15.95
CA ASN A 22 -5.98 -4.28 16.49
C ASN A 22 -6.27 -4.29 17.99
N ARG A 23 -7.56 -4.23 18.35
CA ARG A 23 -8.07 -4.15 19.72
C ARG A 23 -8.98 -5.32 20.03
N GLU A 24 -9.13 -5.67 21.29
CA GLU A 24 -9.97 -6.81 21.75
C GLU A 24 -11.43 -6.64 21.34
N ASN A 25 -11.95 -5.42 21.35
CA ASN A 25 -13.33 -5.10 21.00
C ASN A 25 -13.57 -4.89 19.50
N TYR A 26 -12.62 -5.21 18.63
CA TYR A 26 -12.72 -4.95 17.18
C TYR A 26 -13.96 -5.57 16.55
N GLU A 27 -14.22 -6.84 16.84
CA GLU A 27 -15.38 -7.57 16.26
C GLU A 27 -16.71 -7.08 16.82
N GLU A 28 -16.72 -6.64 18.08
CA GLU A 28 -17.90 -6.00 18.70
C GLU A 28 -18.24 -4.69 17.97
N ILE A 29 -17.25 -3.82 17.78
CA ILE A 29 -17.42 -2.57 17.03
C ILE A 29 -17.86 -2.82 15.60
N LEU A 30 -17.23 -3.76 14.89
CA LEU A 30 -17.62 -4.11 13.53
C LEU A 30 -19.08 -4.57 13.47
N THR A 31 -19.50 -5.42 14.41
CA THR A 31 -20.89 -5.91 14.51
C THR A 31 -21.86 -4.77 14.79
N GLU A 32 -21.53 -3.88 15.73
CA GLU A 32 -22.33 -2.69 16.02
C GLU A 32 -22.53 -1.81 14.79
N ILE A 33 -21.43 -1.53 14.08
CA ILE A 33 -21.46 -0.73 12.85
C ILE A 33 -22.32 -1.40 11.78
N CYS A 34 -22.18 -2.70 11.56
CA CYS A 34 -23.01 -3.44 10.60
C CYS A 34 -24.50 -3.33 10.94
N ASN A 35 -24.87 -3.41 12.22
CA ASN A 35 -26.27 -3.27 12.67
C ASN A 35 -26.82 -1.84 12.48
N ARG A 36 -25.98 -0.81 12.61
CA ARG A 36 -26.38 0.61 12.48
C ARG A 36 -26.37 1.10 11.03
N LEU A 37 -25.62 0.43 10.15
CA LEU A 37 -25.37 0.87 8.77
C LEU A 37 -26.68 1.08 7.95
N PRO A 38 -27.71 0.20 8.01
CA PRO A 38 -28.94 0.40 7.26
C PRO A 38 -29.64 1.73 7.58
N ASP A 39 -29.63 2.15 8.83
CA ASP A 39 -30.34 3.35 9.30
C ASP A 39 -29.48 4.61 9.20
N LYS A 40 -28.21 4.53 9.62
CA LYS A 40 -27.29 5.66 9.74
C LYS A 40 -26.47 5.93 8.47
N LYS A 41 -26.32 4.93 7.60
CA LYS A 41 -25.54 5.04 6.34
C LYS A 41 -24.14 5.64 6.62
N ALA A 42 -23.77 6.69 5.88
CA ALA A 42 -22.47 7.32 6.01
C ALA A 42 -22.18 7.96 7.39
N ALA A 43 -23.20 8.26 8.20
CA ALA A 43 -22.99 8.85 9.52
C ALA A 43 -22.28 7.89 10.52
N VAL A 44 -22.21 6.59 10.24
CA VAL A 44 -21.44 5.66 11.07
C VAL A 44 -19.93 5.89 10.96
N LEU A 45 -19.46 6.54 9.88
CA LEU A 45 -18.05 6.85 9.68
C LEU A 45 -17.48 7.82 10.73
N ASP A 46 -18.32 8.69 11.26
CA ASP A 46 -17.90 9.68 12.27
C ASP A 46 -17.46 9.01 13.59
N ASP A 47 -17.95 7.79 13.86
CA ASP A 47 -17.64 7.02 15.07
C ASP A 47 -16.39 6.12 14.87
N LEU A 48 -15.80 6.08 13.67
CA LEU A 48 -14.77 5.11 13.28
C LEU A 48 -13.35 5.69 13.18
N THR A 49 -13.10 6.89 13.71
CA THR A 49 -11.76 7.51 13.66
C THR A 49 -10.68 6.61 14.27
N GLU A 50 -11.02 5.85 15.33
CA GLU A 50 -10.10 4.93 16.01
C GLU A 50 -10.03 3.51 15.37
N TYR A 51 -10.78 3.28 14.26
CA TYR A 51 -10.88 1.99 13.59
C TYR A 51 -10.66 2.15 12.07
N PRO A 52 -9.43 2.48 11.64
CA PRO A 52 -9.13 2.80 10.23
C PRO A 52 -9.46 1.68 9.25
N SER A 53 -9.31 0.40 9.62
CA SER A 53 -9.64 -0.71 8.74
C SER A 53 -11.16 -0.90 8.58
N ILE A 54 -11.94 -0.69 9.67
CA ILE A 54 -13.41 -0.70 9.59
C ILE A 54 -13.90 0.51 8.80
N TYR A 55 -13.31 1.69 9.05
CA TYR A 55 -13.62 2.90 8.28
C TYR A 55 -13.46 2.65 6.78
N PHE A 56 -12.33 2.08 6.36
CA PHE A 56 -12.07 1.77 4.96
C PHE A 56 -13.08 0.76 4.39
N GLY A 57 -13.39 -0.32 5.13
CA GLY A 57 -14.38 -1.30 4.71
C GLY A 57 -15.78 -0.70 4.53
N VAL A 58 -16.21 0.17 5.45
CA VAL A 58 -17.50 0.88 5.34
C VAL A 58 -17.50 1.88 4.19
N GLU A 59 -16.43 2.65 4.02
CA GLU A 59 -16.29 3.60 2.92
C GLU A 59 -16.38 2.91 1.55
N MET A 60 -15.73 1.76 1.42
CA MET A 60 -15.76 0.87 0.27
C MET A 60 -17.18 0.37 -0.01
N LEU A 61 -17.84 -0.22 1.01
CA LEU A 61 -19.21 -0.73 0.92
C LEU A 61 -20.20 0.35 0.48
N LEU A 62 -20.13 1.55 1.08
CA LEU A 62 -21.03 2.65 0.75
C LEU A 62 -20.85 3.15 -0.69
N LYS A 63 -19.62 3.18 -1.19
CA LYS A 63 -19.35 3.55 -2.60
C LYS A 63 -19.89 2.49 -3.56
N ASP A 64 -19.64 1.21 -3.28
CA ASP A 64 -20.16 0.10 -4.07
C ASP A 64 -21.69 0.11 -4.08
N TRP A 65 -22.33 0.26 -2.91
CA TRP A 65 -23.79 0.37 -2.78
C TRP A 65 -24.37 1.54 -3.59
N LYS A 66 -23.74 2.70 -3.51
CA LYS A 66 -24.15 3.89 -4.27
C LYS A 66 -24.14 3.64 -5.78
N ASN A 67 -23.18 2.86 -6.24
CA ASN A 67 -22.96 2.56 -7.66
C ASN A 67 -23.60 1.23 -8.11
N GLY A 68 -24.53 0.66 -7.33
CA GLY A 68 -25.36 -0.48 -7.75
C GLY A 68 -24.97 -1.82 -7.16
N GLY A 69 -23.90 -1.94 -6.35
CA GLY A 69 -23.44 -3.19 -5.75
C GLY A 69 -22.71 -4.11 -6.75
N GLU A 70 -22.10 -3.54 -7.76
CA GLU A 70 -21.38 -4.26 -8.83
C GLU A 70 -19.85 -4.23 -8.64
N ARG A 71 -19.38 -3.87 -7.43
CA ARG A 71 -17.95 -3.69 -7.11
C ARG A 71 -17.28 -2.59 -7.96
N ILE A 72 -18.08 -1.66 -8.46
CA ILE A 72 -17.65 -0.45 -9.17
C ILE A 72 -17.74 0.73 -8.20
N LEU A 73 -16.59 1.12 -7.63
CA LEU A 73 -16.51 2.20 -6.65
C LEU A 73 -16.28 3.57 -7.28
N PHE A 74 -15.61 3.59 -8.42
CA PHE A 74 -15.25 4.79 -9.16
C PHE A 74 -15.56 4.58 -10.66
N PRO A 75 -16.82 4.74 -11.08
CA PRO A 75 -17.23 4.49 -12.46
C PRO A 75 -16.44 5.28 -13.51
N GLU A 76 -15.96 6.47 -13.13
CA GLU A 76 -15.21 7.38 -14.00
C GLU A 76 -13.87 6.81 -14.48
N VAL A 77 -13.32 5.78 -13.81
CA VAL A 77 -12.05 5.15 -14.21
C VAL A 77 -12.24 3.90 -15.08
N ILE A 78 -13.47 3.40 -15.16
CA ILE A 78 -13.77 2.18 -15.92
C ILE A 78 -14.02 2.55 -17.37
N GLY A 79 -12.97 2.48 -18.20
CA GLY A 79 -13.09 2.64 -19.65
C GLY A 79 -13.65 1.38 -20.33
N GLU A 80 -13.90 1.44 -21.64
CA GLU A 80 -14.43 0.31 -22.43
C GLU A 80 -13.58 -0.96 -22.28
N ASN A 81 -12.25 -0.81 -22.22
CA ASN A 81 -11.30 -1.91 -22.10
C ASN A 81 -10.76 -2.08 -20.67
N GLY A 82 -11.33 -1.40 -19.68
CA GLY A 82 -10.83 -1.35 -18.31
C GLY A 82 -9.69 -0.33 -18.14
N PHE A 83 -8.80 -0.60 -17.18
CA PHE A 83 -7.62 0.23 -16.89
C PHE A 83 -6.42 -0.62 -16.53
N SER A 84 -5.23 0.00 -16.59
CA SER A 84 -3.97 -0.63 -16.16
C SER A 84 -3.19 0.33 -15.26
N ILE A 85 -2.57 -0.19 -14.20
CA ILE A 85 -1.76 0.56 -13.26
C ILE A 85 -0.38 -0.09 -13.21
N PRO A 86 0.71 0.64 -13.52
CA PRO A 86 2.06 0.11 -13.37
C PRO A 86 2.31 -0.36 -11.92
N THR A 87 2.86 -1.57 -11.76
CA THR A 87 3.18 -2.11 -10.43
C THR A 87 4.63 -2.59 -10.36
N ASN A 88 5.23 -2.50 -9.17
CA ASN A 88 6.55 -3.07 -8.94
C ASN A 88 6.48 -4.58 -8.68
N GLY A 89 7.53 -5.28 -9.03
CA GLY A 89 7.80 -6.62 -8.54
C GLY A 89 8.20 -6.56 -7.06
N LEU A 90 7.72 -7.51 -6.24
CA LEU A 90 8.05 -7.60 -4.83
C LEU A 90 8.96 -8.81 -4.59
N VAL A 91 10.05 -8.58 -3.86
CA VAL A 91 10.98 -9.60 -3.37
C VAL A 91 10.84 -9.66 -1.85
N TRP A 92 10.26 -10.75 -1.36
CA TRP A 92 10.09 -11.02 0.06
C TRP A 92 11.40 -11.36 0.73
N MET A 93 11.51 -11.02 2.02
CA MET A 93 12.62 -11.42 2.86
C MET A 93 12.69 -12.95 3.01
N GLY A 94 13.89 -13.46 3.10
CA GLY A 94 14.16 -14.89 3.28
C GLY A 94 15.66 -15.16 3.28
N THR A 95 16.08 -16.38 2.97
CA THR A 95 17.50 -16.68 2.76
C THR A 95 18.02 -15.95 1.52
N LYS A 96 19.35 -15.81 1.40
CA LYS A 96 20.00 -15.22 0.21
C LYS A 96 19.53 -15.91 -1.07
N GLU A 97 19.50 -17.25 -1.07
CA GLU A 97 19.12 -18.07 -2.21
C GLU A 97 17.68 -17.80 -2.63
N PHE A 98 16.75 -17.77 -1.66
CA PHE A 98 15.34 -17.49 -1.90
C PHE A 98 15.11 -16.08 -2.47
N MET A 99 15.80 -15.08 -1.92
CA MET A 99 15.71 -13.71 -2.45
C MET A 99 16.33 -13.59 -3.84
N TYR A 100 17.46 -14.28 -4.08
CA TYR A 100 18.11 -14.33 -5.39
C TYR A 100 17.21 -14.95 -6.45
N GLU A 101 16.54 -16.05 -6.14
CA GLU A 101 15.58 -16.71 -7.04
C GLU A 101 14.41 -15.76 -7.40
N GLN A 102 13.84 -15.09 -6.41
CA GLN A 102 12.76 -14.11 -6.65
C GLN A 102 13.24 -12.93 -7.52
N ILE A 103 14.42 -12.38 -7.25
CA ILE A 103 15.01 -11.30 -8.08
C ILE A 103 15.16 -11.79 -9.52
N THR A 104 15.76 -12.95 -9.71
CA THR A 104 16.00 -13.53 -11.04
C THR A 104 14.69 -13.74 -11.78
N GLU A 105 13.66 -14.27 -11.10
CA GLU A 105 12.33 -14.46 -11.68
C GLU A 105 11.72 -13.12 -12.12
N LYS A 106 11.76 -12.08 -11.27
CA LYS A 106 11.18 -10.77 -11.60
C LYS A 106 11.93 -10.11 -12.77
N LEU A 107 13.23 -10.20 -12.81
CA LEU A 107 14.04 -9.69 -13.93
C LEU A 107 13.72 -10.43 -15.25
N GLN A 108 13.63 -11.78 -15.21
CA GLN A 108 13.24 -12.58 -16.38
C GLN A 108 11.81 -12.30 -16.86
N GLN A 109 10.89 -12.00 -15.94
CA GLN A 109 9.53 -11.57 -16.27
C GLN A 109 9.48 -10.16 -16.88
N GLY A 110 10.57 -9.38 -16.82
CA GLY A 110 10.66 -8.05 -17.42
C GLY A 110 10.19 -6.90 -16.51
N TYR A 111 10.16 -7.10 -15.19
CA TYR A 111 9.85 -5.99 -14.27
C TYR A 111 10.94 -4.91 -14.34
N THR A 112 10.51 -3.67 -14.51
CA THR A 112 11.38 -2.48 -14.55
C THR A 112 11.45 -1.74 -13.21
N SER A 113 10.70 -2.17 -12.22
CA SER A 113 10.74 -1.67 -10.84
C SER A 113 10.63 -2.85 -9.88
N ILE A 114 11.59 -2.99 -8.98
CA ILE A 114 11.65 -4.09 -8.00
C ILE A 114 11.81 -3.50 -6.60
N LYS A 115 10.92 -3.91 -5.69
CA LYS A 115 10.98 -3.57 -4.27
C LYS A 115 11.53 -4.76 -3.48
N LEU A 116 12.67 -4.59 -2.80
CA LEU A 116 13.29 -5.61 -1.95
C LEU A 116 13.00 -5.30 -0.48
N LYS A 117 12.54 -6.30 0.26
CA LYS A 117 12.53 -6.27 1.72
C LYS A 117 13.95 -6.46 2.23
N ILE A 118 14.43 -5.58 3.13
CA ILE A 118 15.76 -5.62 3.72
C ILE A 118 15.70 -5.50 5.25
N GLY A 119 16.83 -5.73 5.91
CA GLY A 119 16.94 -5.64 7.38
C GLY A 119 16.64 -6.95 8.12
N ALA A 120 16.40 -8.04 7.39
CA ALA A 120 16.11 -9.35 7.98
C ALA A 120 17.30 -10.33 7.95
N ILE A 121 18.29 -10.10 7.08
CA ILE A 121 19.50 -10.91 6.95
C ILE A 121 20.74 -10.01 7.09
N ASP A 122 21.93 -10.61 7.02
CA ASP A 122 23.17 -9.83 7.07
C ASP A 122 23.21 -8.76 5.97
N PHE A 123 23.55 -7.54 6.33
CA PHE A 123 23.51 -6.39 5.45
C PHE A 123 24.46 -6.51 4.26
N ASN A 124 25.64 -7.14 4.42
CA ASN A 124 26.55 -7.37 3.28
C ASN A 124 25.91 -8.34 2.28
N THR A 125 25.16 -9.31 2.75
CA THR A 125 24.38 -10.22 1.90
C THR A 125 23.29 -9.46 1.14
N GLU A 126 22.61 -8.52 1.77
CA GLU A 126 21.64 -7.63 1.10
C GLU A 126 22.30 -6.76 0.03
N LEU A 127 23.48 -6.21 0.32
CA LEU A 127 24.29 -5.46 -0.67
C LEU A 127 24.72 -6.34 -1.86
N GLU A 128 25.03 -7.62 -1.64
CA GLU A 128 25.35 -8.54 -2.73
C GLU A 128 24.16 -8.77 -3.67
N LEU A 129 22.94 -8.89 -3.13
CA LEU A 129 21.71 -9.01 -3.94
C LEU A 129 21.45 -7.74 -4.76
N ILE A 130 21.64 -6.57 -4.17
CA ILE A 130 21.49 -5.28 -4.87
C ILE A 130 22.56 -5.15 -5.96
N ARG A 131 23.79 -5.48 -5.64
CA ARG A 131 24.92 -5.49 -6.60
C ARG A 131 24.65 -6.42 -7.77
N PHE A 132 24.10 -7.61 -7.54
CA PHE A 132 23.71 -8.55 -8.58
C PHE A 132 22.76 -7.93 -9.60
N ILE A 133 21.77 -7.14 -9.15
CA ILE A 133 20.87 -6.43 -10.07
C ILE A 133 21.66 -5.36 -10.84
N ARG A 134 22.47 -4.54 -10.17
CA ARG A 134 23.21 -3.43 -10.79
C ARG A 134 24.34 -3.86 -11.72
N GLN A 135 24.85 -5.07 -11.58
CA GLN A 135 25.80 -5.65 -12.56
C GLN A 135 25.17 -5.97 -13.90
N GLN A 136 23.86 -6.14 -13.97
CA GLN A 136 23.13 -6.52 -15.17
C GLN A 136 22.30 -5.37 -15.74
N TYR A 137 21.78 -4.48 -14.88
CA TYR A 137 20.85 -3.42 -15.24
C TYR A 137 21.23 -2.10 -14.60
N THR A 138 21.20 -1.05 -15.41
CA THR A 138 21.32 0.33 -14.95
C THR A 138 20.10 0.77 -14.13
N ALA A 139 20.19 1.90 -13.44
CA ALA A 139 19.05 2.44 -12.70
C ALA A 139 17.90 2.93 -13.61
N GLN A 140 18.20 3.24 -14.87
CA GLN A 140 17.22 3.60 -15.89
C GLN A 140 16.46 2.38 -16.44
N GLU A 141 17.06 1.22 -16.43
CA GLU A 141 16.44 -0.03 -16.89
C GLU A 141 15.64 -0.71 -15.80
N VAL A 142 16.18 -0.75 -14.57
CA VAL A 142 15.51 -1.35 -13.40
C VAL A 142 15.66 -0.44 -12.19
N GLU A 143 14.54 0.13 -11.76
CA GLU A 143 14.40 0.85 -10.51
C GLU A 143 14.48 -0.11 -9.33
N ILE A 144 15.33 0.18 -8.33
CA ILE A 144 15.39 -0.56 -7.07
C ILE A 144 14.81 0.29 -5.95
N ARG A 145 13.87 -0.28 -5.23
CA ARG A 145 13.26 0.26 -4.01
C ARG A 145 13.56 -0.68 -2.85
N LEU A 146 13.83 -0.12 -1.70
CA LEU A 146 14.14 -0.90 -0.51
C LEU A 146 13.10 -0.64 0.57
N ASP A 147 12.74 -1.67 1.33
CA ASP A 147 11.81 -1.57 2.44
C ASP A 147 12.42 -2.26 3.66
N ALA A 148 12.80 -1.45 4.65
CA ALA A 148 13.46 -1.91 5.85
C ALA A 148 12.48 -2.21 7.01
N ASN A 149 11.21 -1.83 6.89
CA ASN A 149 10.18 -2.02 7.93
C ASN A 149 10.65 -1.63 9.35
N GLY A 150 11.45 -0.55 9.44
CA GLY A 150 11.95 -0.05 10.72
C GLY A 150 13.08 -0.88 11.35
N ALA A 151 13.77 -1.71 10.58
CA ALA A 151 14.74 -2.67 11.12
C ALA A 151 16.03 -2.06 11.64
N PHE A 152 16.43 -0.86 11.16
CA PHE A 152 17.73 -0.29 11.50
C PHE A 152 17.65 0.59 12.74
N ALA A 153 18.72 0.54 13.58
CA ALA A 153 18.94 1.60 14.55
C ALA A 153 19.38 2.90 13.84
N PHE A 154 19.04 4.06 14.42
CA PHE A 154 19.29 5.37 13.77
C PHE A 154 20.72 5.56 13.27
N ASN A 155 21.73 5.24 14.12
CA ASN A 155 23.14 5.40 13.75
C ASN A 155 23.55 4.43 12.63
N GLU A 156 23.04 3.21 12.66
CA GLU A 156 23.27 2.22 11.59
C GLU A 156 22.60 2.62 10.28
N ALA A 157 21.39 3.19 10.36
CA ALA A 157 20.64 3.63 9.18
C ALA A 157 21.44 4.62 8.34
N LYS A 158 22.12 5.60 8.97
CA LYS A 158 22.96 6.58 8.28
C LYS A 158 24.07 5.92 7.45
N GLU A 159 24.80 5.00 8.07
CA GLU A 159 25.92 4.32 7.40
C GLU A 159 25.43 3.37 6.30
N LYS A 160 24.34 2.63 6.56
CA LYS A 160 23.74 1.72 5.59
C LYS A 160 23.16 2.49 4.38
N ILE A 161 22.45 3.57 4.60
CA ILE A 161 21.91 4.40 3.51
C ILE A 161 23.02 5.01 2.67
N LYS A 162 24.13 5.44 3.28
CA LYS A 162 25.31 5.91 2.56
C LYS A 162 25.88 4.83 1.64
N GLN A 163 26.02 3.59 2.11
CA GLN A 163 26.49 2.48 1.27
C GLN A 163 25.47 2.14 0.18
N LEU A 164 24.16 2.15 0.49
CA LEU A 164 23.10 1.90 -0.48
C LEU A 164 23.04 2.95 -1.58
N SER A 165 23.43 4.20 -1.30
CA SER A 165 23.42 5.28 -2.30
C SER A 165 24.36 5.03 -3.49
N GLU A 166 25.39 4.20 -3.33
CA GLU A 166 26.29 3.81 -4.40
C GLU A 166 25.61 2.98 -5.50
N TYR A 167 24.45 2.40 -5.18
CA TYR A 167 23.67 1.56 -6.10
C TYR A 167 22.48 2.29 -6.76
N GLN A 168 22.43 3.59 -6.67
CA GLN A 168 21.35 4.40 -7.28
C GLN A 168 19.95 3.88 -6.91
N ILE A 169 19.72 3.69 -5.60
CA ILE A 169 18.43 3.28 -5.05
C ILE A 169 17.44 4.44 -5.18
N SER A 170 16.21 4.15 -5.62
CA SER A 170 15.16 5.13 -5.80
C SER A 170 14.71 5.72 -4.46
N TYR A 171 14.37 4.85 -3.51
CA TYR A 171 14.08 5.23 -2.13
C TYR A 171 14.28 4.08 -1.15
N ILE A 172 14.40 4.43 0.13
CA ILE A 172 14.30 3.48 1.24
C ILE A 172 13.05 3.77 2.06
N GLU A 173 12.22 2.74 2.24
CA GLU A 173 10.97 2.79 3.01
C GLU A 173 11.26 2.41 4.45
N GLN A 174 10.78 3.25 5.37
CA GLN A 174 10.82 3.10 6.83
C GLN A 174 12.15 2.53 7.32
N PRO A 175 13.27 3.27 7.21
CA PRO A 175 14.59 2.78 7.58
C PRO A 175 14.72 2.48 9.08
N ILE A 176 14.12 3.32 9.93
CA ILE A 176 14.11 3.16 11.39
C ILE A 176 12.70 2.97 11.91
N LYS A 177 12.57 2.43 13.12
CA LYS A 177 11.28 2.16 13.76
C LYS A 177 10.44 3.43 13.88
N ALA A 178 9.14 3.32 13.59
CA ALA A 178 8.18 4.41 13.71
C ALA A 178 8.14 5.03 15.12
N GLY A 179 7.75 6.31 15.19
CA GLY A 179 7.69 7.10 16.43
C GLY A 179 8.97 7.87 16.75
N GLN A 180 10.02 7.74 15.96
CA GLN A 180 11.31 8.45 16.11
C GLN A 180 11.39 9.63 15.14
N TRP A 181 10.47 10.60 15.26
CA TRP A 181 10.30 11.66 14.26
C TRP A 181 11.53 12.54 14.08
N GLN A 182 12.27 12.82 15.16
CA GLN A 182 13.47 13.69 15.09
C GLN A 182 14.63 12.97 14.38
N GLU A 183 14.81 11.69 14.69
CA GLU A 183 15.80 10.84 14.05
C GLU A 183 15.45 10.62 12.57
N MET A 184 14.18 10.39 12.26
CA MET A 184 13.70 10.23 10.90
C MET A 184 13.86 11.53 10.10
N ALA A 185 13.58 12.70 10.70
CA ALA A 185 13.82 14.01 10.11
C ALA A 185 15.30 14.21 9.78
N ALA A 186 16.19 13.85 10.71
CA ALA A 186 17.63 13.96 10.49
C ALA A 186 18.14 13.01 9.38
N LEU A 187 17.48 11.87 9.17
CA LEU A 187 17.74 11.02 8.01
C LEU A 187 17.22 11.67 6.72
N ALA A 188 15.97 12.14 6.71
CA ALA A 188 15.33 12.70 5.53
C ALA A 188 16.04 13.96 5.00
N GLU A 189 16.60 14.79 5.90
CA GLU A 189 17.30 16.03 5.55
C GLU A 189 18.66 15.78 4.88
N ASN A 190 19.39 14.76 5.35
CA ASN A 190 20.82 14.62 5.04
C ASN A 190 21.17 13.33 4.30
N THR A 191 20.20 12.66 3.67
CA THR A 191 20.44 11.40 2.98
C THR A 191 20.52 11.55 1.46
N PRO A 192 21.43 10.82 0.79
CA PRO A 192 21.50 10.77 -0.67
C PRO A 192 20.41 9.87 -1.30
N VAL A 193 19.63 9.14 -0.50
CA VAL A 193 18.54 8.26 -0.93
C VAL A 193 17.23 8.80 -0.36
N ALA A 194 16.20 8.97 -1.17
CA ALA A 194 14.90 9.45 -0.72
C ALA A 194 14.32 8.55 0.39
N ILE A 195 13.72 9.16 1.41
CA ILE A 195 13.05 8.46 2.51
C ILE A 195 11.55 8.38 2.22
N ALA A 196 11.00 7.15 2.30
CA ALA A 196 9.57 6.88 2.22
C ALA A 196 9.05 6.44 3.60
N LEU A 197 7.90 7.00 4.02
CA LEU A 197 7.27 6.65 5.29
C LEU A 197 6.10 5.71 5.06
N ASP A 198 6.03 4.63 5.80
CA ASP A 198 4.94 3.63 5.84
C ASP A 198 4.38 3.50 7.25
N GLU A 199 5.04 2.75 8.13
CA GLU A 199 4.58 2.50 9.51
C GLU A 199 4.45 3.79 10.31
N GLU A 200 5.14 4.86 9.95
CA GLU A 200 5.02 6.17 10.58
C GLU A 200 3.62 6.78 10.46
N LEU A 201 2.85 6.40 9.43
CA LEU A 201 1.51 6.94 9.16
C LEU A 201 0.42 6.21 9.97
N ILE A 202 0.73 5.02 10.49
CA ILE A 202 -0.22 4.17 11.21
C ILE A 202 -0.54 4.79 12.57
N GLY A 203 -1.84 4.97 12.86
CA GLY A 203 -2.29 5.58 14.12
C GLY A 203 -2.34 7.10 14.11
N VAL A 204 -1.89 7.77 13.03
CA VAL A 204 -2.00 9.22 12.88
C VAL A 204 -3.35 9.57 12.26
N GLN A 205 -4.39 9.68 13.13
CA GLN A 205 -5.76 9.81 12.66
C GLN A 205 -6.24 11.25 12.46
N LYS A 206 -5.69 12.21 13.22
CA LYS A 206 -6.13 13.61 13.17
C LYS A 206 -5.37 14.41 12.11
N SER A 207 -6.05 15.30 11.40
CA SER A 207 -5.46 16.13 10.35
C SER A 207 -4.28 16.98 10.86
N GLU A 208 -4.39 17.52 12.08
CA GLU A 208 -3.32 18.33 12.68
C GLU A 208 -2.05 17.49 12.98
N GLU A 209 -2.25 16.22 13.37
CA GLU A 209 -1.14 15.30 13.63
C GLU A 209 -0.47 14.88 12.32
N ARG A 210 -1.24 14.66 11.25
CA ARG A 210 -0.74 14.39 9.89
C ARG A 210 0.10 15.56 9.37
N GLU A 211 -0.41 16.78 9.49
CA GLU A 211 0.33 17.98 9.11
C GLU A 211 1.62 18.12 9.93
N LYS A 212 1.54 17.93 11.25
CA LYS A 212 2.71 17.99 12.14
C LYS A 212 3.77 16.96 11.75
N LEU A 213 3.37 15.72 11.42
CA LEU A 213 4.29 14.66 10.98
C LEU A 213 5.04 15.09 9.72
N VAL A 214 4.32 15.47 8.67
CA VAL A 214 4.93 15.86 7.39
C VAL A 214 5.85 17.06 7.57
N ARG A 215 5.44 18.07 8.34
CA ARG A 215 6.25 19.26 8.64
C ARG A 215 7.48 18.98 9.50
N THR A 216 7.43 17.96 10.37
CA THR A 216 8.56 17.61 11.24
C THR A 216 9.59 16.78 10.50
N ILE A 217 9.14 15.78 9.75
CA ILE A 217 10.05 14.81 9.11
C ILE A 217 10.50 15.27 7.74
N HIS A 218 9.68 16.00 6.99
CA HIS A 218 9.92 16.39 5.60
C HIS A 218 10.30 15.20 4.71
N PRO A 219 9.50 14.10 4.71
CA PRO A 219 9.80 12.95 3.89
C PRO A 219 9.64 13.28 2.41
N GLN A 220 10.34 12.55 1.55
CA GLN A 220 10.19 12.69 0.10
C GLN A 220 9.01 11.90 -0.44
N ILE A 221 8.64 10.79 0.23
CA ILE A 221 7.59 9.88 -0.25
C ILE A 221 6.73 9.41 0.93
N LEU A 222 5.41 9.25 0.70
CA LEU A 222 4.51 8.54 1.59
C LEU A 222 4.02 7.25 0.93
N ILE A 223 4.02 6.15 1.69
CA ILE A 223 3.45 4.87 1.29
C ILE A 223 2.05 4.77 1.86
N LEU A 224 1.04 4.80 1.00
CA LEU A 224 -0.35 4.89 1.41
C LEU A 224 -1.03 3.52 1.34
N LYS A 225 -1.35 2.97 2.52
CA LYS A 225 -2.09 1.72 2.72
C LYS A 225 -3.45 2.02 3.32
N HIS A 226 -4.48 2.04 2.49
CA HIS A 226 -5.82 2.53 2.85
C HIS A 226 -6.40 1.92 4.12
N ALA A 227 -6.27 0.59 4.29
CA ALA A 227 -6.77 -0.10 5.48
C ALA A 227 -6.04 0.34 6.78
N LEU A 228 -4.80 0.81 6.70
CA LEU A 228 -4.00 1.20 7.86
C LEU A 228 -4.12 2.69 8.22
N ILE A 229 -4.47 3.53 7.25
CA ILE A 229 -4.48 5.00 7.41
C ILE A 229 -5.87 5.62 7.51
N GLY A 230 -6.96 4.84 7.31
CA GLY A 230 -8.35 5.33 7.41
C GLY A 230 -9.02 5.65 6.07
N GLY A 231 -8.79 4.80 5.05
CA GLY A 231 -9.53 4.78 3.78
C GLY A 231 -9.16 5.87 2.78
N PHE A 232 -10.09 6.15 1.86
CA PHE A 232 -9.89 7.08 0.75
C PHE A 232 -9.77 8.53 1.23
N LYS A 233 -10.59 8.94 2.20
CA LYS A 233 -10.55 10.29 2.75
C LYS A 233 -9.19 10.60 3.35
N ALA A 234 -8.66 9.72 4.17
CA ALA A 234 -7.33 9.88 4.76
C ALA A 234 -6.22 9.88 3.71
N ALA A 235 -6.32 9.00 2.69
CA ALA A 235 -5.37 8.98 1.59
C ALA A 235 -5.35 10.31 0.81
N ASP A 236 -6.52 10.91 0.53
CA ASP A 236 -6.62 12.22 -0.12
C ASP A 236 -5.97 13.33 0.73
N GLU A 237 -6.16 13.32 2.05
CA GLU A 237 -5.50 14.27 2.96
C GLU A 237 -3.98 14.11 2.96
N TRP A 238 -3.46 12.87 3.08
CA TRP A 238 -2.03 12.59 3.03
C TRP A 238 -1.40 13.01 1.70
N LYS A 239 -2.06 12.71 0.57
CA LYS A 239 -1.61 13.14 -0.77
C LYS A 239 -1.49 14.66 -0.86
N LYS A 240 -2.48 15.38 -0.36
CA LYS A 240 -2.47 16.86 -0.34
C LYS A 240 -1.33 17.39 0.53
N LEU A 241 -1.12 16.85 1.72
CA LEU A 241 -0.08 17.30 2.64
C LEU A 241 1.32 17.07 2.05
N ILE A 242 1.59 15.88 1.52
CA ILE A 242 2.92 15.59 0.95
C ILE A 242 3.19 16.39 -0.33
N ALA A 243 2.20 16.57 -1.20
CA ALA A 243 2.34 17.40 -2.38
C ALA A 243 2.65 18.87 -2.04
N ASN A 244 2.01 19.42 -1.01
CA ASN A 244 2.27 20.76 -0.53
C ASN A 244 3.69 20.94 0.05
N SER A 245 4.33 19.85 0.50
CA SER A 245 5.72 19.86 0.98
C SER A 245 6.75 19.54 -0.12
N GLY A 246 6.31 19.36 -1.37
CA GLY A 246 7.17 19.06 -2.51
C GLY A 246 7.52 17.57 -2.66
N GLY A 247 6.91 16.70 -1.87
CA GLY A 247 7.09 15.25 -1.96
C GLY A 247 6.00 14.57 -2.81
N THR A 248 6.01 13.24 -2.80
CA THR A 248 5.09 12.41 -3.59
C THR A 248 4.59 11.21 -2.78
N TRP A 249 3.83 10.30 -3.42
CA TRP A 249 3.26 9.12 -2.76
C TRP A 249 3.32 7.88 -3.65
N VAL A 250 3.27 6.73 -3.01
CA VAL A 250 3.04 5.42 -3.65
C VAL A 250 1.86 4.76 -2.94
N ILE A 251 0.88 4.31 -3.71
CA ILE A 251 -0.24 3.54 -3.18
C ILE A 251 0.13 2.06 -3.20
N THR A 252 -0.10 1.40 -2.08
CA THR A 252 0.18 -0.03 -1.97
C THR A 252 -0.94 -0.75 -1.23
N SER A 253 -1.12 -2.01 -1.55
CA SER A 253 -1.97 -2.91 -0.79
C SER A 253 -1.33 -3.25 0.55
N ALA A 254 -2.17 -3.41 1.57
CA ALA A 254 -1.82 -4.01 2.86
C ALA A 254 -2.25 -5.48 2.89
N LEU A 255 -2.02 -6.24 1.82
CA LEU A 255 -2.40 -7.65 1.65
C LEU A 255 -3.92 -7.89 1.74
N GLU A 256 -4.71 -6.99 1.18
CA GLU A 256 -6.14 -7.19 1.03
C GLU A 256 -6.45 -8.36 0.09
N SER A 257 -7.63 -8.94 0.24
CA SER A 257 -8.22 -9.83 -0.77
C SER A 257 -8.50 -9.05 -2.06
N ASN A 258 -8.99 -9.72 -3.09
CA ASN A 258 -9.40 -9.05 -4.32
C ASN A 258 -10.54 -8.03 -4.11
N VAL A 259 -11.30 -8.10 -3.01
CA VAL A 259 -12.34 -7.12 -2.68
C VAL A 259 -11.70 -5.78 -2.31
N GLY A 260 -10.79 -5.77 -1.35
CA GLY A 260 -10.05 -4.56 -0.95
C GLY A 260 -9.09 -4.08 -2.04
N LEU A 261 -8.39 -5.00 -2.70
CA LEU A 261 -7.50 -4.67 -3.83
C LEU A 261 -8.26 -3.96 -4.97
N ASN A 262 -9.50 -4.40 -5.29
CA ASN A 262 -10.35 -3.74 -6.26
C ASN A 262 -10.64 -2.28 -5.92
N ALA A 263 -10.96 -2.01 -4.66
CA ALA A 263 -11.23 -0.66 -4.19
C ALA A 263 -9.98 0.24 -4.30
N ILE A 264 -8.83 -0.28 -3.89
CA ILE A 264 -7.54 0.42 -3.96
C ILE A 264 -7.15 0.65 -5.42
N ALA A 265 -7.30 -0.36 -6.29
CA ALA A 265 -6.97 -0.24 -7.70
C ALA A 265 -7.81 0.82 -8.42
N GLN A 266 -9.14 0.81 -8.22
CA GLN A 266 -10.00 1.82 -8.81
C GLN A 266 -9.71 3.24 -8.28
N TYR A 267 -9.43 3.38 -6.97
CA TYR A 267 -9.00 4.65 -6.40
C TYR A 267 -7.67 5.12 -7.03
N THR A 268 -6.71 4.21 -7.17
CA THR A 268 -5.41 4.49 -7.79
C THR A 268 -5.57 4.91 -9.25
N ALA A 269 -6.47 4.28 -9.99
CA ALA A 269 -6.73 4.60 -11.40
C ALA A 269 -7.26 6.02 -11.64
N LYS A 270 -7.74 6.73 -10.60
CA LYS A 270 -8.07 8.18 -10.70
C LYS A 270 -6.84 9.06 -10.92
N GLY A 271 -5.68 8.58 -10.54
CA GLY A 271 -4.40 9.26 -10.69
C GLY A 271 -3.37 8.75 -9.69
N TRP A 272 -2.24 8.36 -10.20
CA TRP A 272 -1.08 7.93 -9.39
C TRP A 272 0.12 8.84 -9.65
N SER A 273 1.15 8.70 -8.81
CA SER A 273 2.45 9.36 -8.99
C SER A 273 3.23 8.72 -10.14
N ASP A 274 4.39 9.29 -10.48
CA ASP A 274 5.27 8.76 -11.54
C ASP A 274 5.86 7.38 -11.20
N PHE A 275 5.68 6.92 -9.96
CA PHE A 275 6.16 5.60 -9.53
C PHE A 275 5.19 4.48 -9.91
N ALA A 276 5.74 3.28 -10.19
CA ALA A 276 4.97 2.05 -10.18
C ALA A 276 4.36 1.82 -8.78
N GLN A 277 3.12 1.35 -8.72
CA GLN A 277 2.37 1.21 -7.46
C GLN A 277 2.57 -0.18 -6.84
N GLY A 278 2.29 -0.35 -5.55
CA GLY A 278 2.47 -1.62 -4.84
C GLY A 278 1.20 -2.48 -4.84
N LEU A 279 0.65 -2.81 -6.01
CA LEU A 279 -0.64 -3.49 -6.16
C LEU A 279 -0.54 -4.94 -6.68
N GLY A 280 0.63 -5.53 -6.69
CA GLY A 280 0.85 -6.90 -7.17
C GLY A 280 0.51 -8.01 -6.17
N THR A 281 -0.15 -7.71 -5.06
CA THR A 281 -0.33 -8.62 -3.91
C THR A 281 -1.49 -9.60 -4.02
N GLY A 282 -2.42 -9.40 -4.94
CA GLY A 282 -3.60 -10.27 -5.10
C GLY A 282 -3.30 -11.74 -5.42
N GLN A 283 -2.09 -12.05 -5.89
CA GLN A 283 -1.64 -13.40 -6.20
C GLN A 283 -1.07 -14.17 -4.98
N LEU A 284 -0.93 -13.52 -3.83
CA LEU A 284 -0.35 -14.14 -2.63
C LEU A 284 -1.29 -15.12 -1.92
N PHE A 285 -2.59 -15.04 -2.19
CA PHE A 285 -3.60 -15.85 -1.53
C PHE A 285 -4.08 -16.99 -2.43
N THR A 286 -4.04 -18.20 -1.91
CA THR A 286 -4.57 -19.41 -2.62
C THR A 286 -6.09 -19.51 -2.55
N ASN A 287 -6.74 -18.79 -1.63
CA ASN A 287 -8.18 -18.77 -1.38
C ASN A 287 -8.84 -17.42 -1.70
N ASN A 288 -8.23 -16.63 -2.58
CA ASN A 288 -8.77 -15.33 -2.97
C ASN A 288 -9.99 -15.50 -3.90
N PHE A 289 -10.86 -14.48 -3.93
CA PHE A 289 -12.02 -14.47 -4.82
C PHE A 289 -11.59 -14.22 -6.26
N PRO A 290 -12.07 -15.00 -7.26
CA PRO A 290 -11.87 -14.67 -8.65
C PRO A 290 -12.46 -13.28 -8.96
N ALA A 291 -11.66 -12.42 -9.56
CA ALA A 291 -11.97 -11.04 -9.83
C ALA A 291 -11.55 -10.65 -11.26
N PRO A 292 -12.07 -9.56 -11.83
CA PRO A 292 -11.74 -9.11 -13.19
C PRO A 292 -10.34 -8.50 -13.29
N TYR A 293 -9.37 -9.07 -12.60
CA TYR A 293 -7.99 -8.59 -12.57
C TYR A 293 -7.00 -9.63 -13.12
N SER A 294 -5.90 -9.14 -13.65
CA SER A 294 -4.66 -9.90 -13.86
C SER A 294 -3.46 -9.01 -13.55
N THR A 295 -2.35 -9.62 -13.17
CA THR A 295 -1.10 -8.91 -12.87
C THR A 295 0.03 -9.52 -13.66
N ASP A 296 0.85 -8.68 -14.31
CA ASP A 296 2.09 -9.05 -14.98
C ASP A 296 3.18 -8.00 -14.70
N HIS A 297 4.30 -8.07 -15.43
CA HIS A 297 5.41 -7.13 -15.31
C HIS A 297 5.06 -5.69 -15.73
N LYS A 298 3.96 -5.48 -16.47
CA LYS A 298 3.48 -4.15 -16.88
C LYS A 298 2.55 -3.54 -15.84
N GLY A 299 1.95 -4.36 -14.98
CA GLY A 299 1.11 -3.86 -13.91
C GLY A 299 -0.10 -4.70 -13.54
N LEU A 300 -1.02 -4.07 -12.84
CA LEU A 300 -2.35 -4.58 -12.50
C LEU A 300 -3.33 -4.13 -13.58
N HIS A 301 -4.06 -5.07 -14.17
CA HIS A 301 -5.00 -4.85 -15.27
C HIS A 301 -6.41 -5.20 -14.83
N TYR A 302 -7.35 -4.27 -14.98
CA TYR A 302 -8.80 -4.51 -14.83
C TYR A 302 -9.41 -4.84 -16.19
N HIS A 303 -10.22 -5.90 -16.27
CA HIS A 303 -10.82 -6.39 -17.50
C HIS A 303 -12.34 -6.31 -17.45
N THR A 304 -12.96 -5.51 -18.30
CA THR A 304 -14.43 -5.37 -18.36
C THR A 304 -15.16 -6.62 -18.85
N ASN A 305 -14.46 -7.53 -19.53
CA ASN A 305 -14.99 -8.80 -20.03
C ASN A 305 -14.84 -9.99 -19.07
N LYS A 306 -14.32 -9.77 -17.86
CA LYS A 306 -14.23 -10.77 -16.80
C LYS A 306 -15.23 -10.47 -15.68
N ASN A 307 -15.71 -11.48 -15.01
CA ASN A 307 -16.69 -11.38 -13.94
C ASN A 307 -16.10 -11.72 -12.58
N TRP A 308 -16.72 -11.20 -11.53
CA TRP A 308 -16.52 -11.66 -10.17
C TRP A 308 -17.13 -13.04 -9.95
N ASN A 309 -16.46 -13.88 -9.15
CA ASN A 309 -17.06 -15.07 -8.57
C ASN A 309 -16.98 -14.95 -7.03
N LEU A 310 -18.12 -14.69 -6.42
CA LEU A 310 -18.27 -14.50 -4.98
C LEU A 310 -18.98 -15.68 -4.31
N SER A 311 -19.08 -16.83 -4.98
CA SER A 311 -19.81 -18.02 -4.46
C SER A 311 -19.27 -18.52 -3.12
N ALA A 312 -18.04 -18.19 -2.76
CA ALA A 312 -17.48 -18.53 -1.45
C ALA A 312 -17.94 -17.60 -0.31
N LEU A 313 -18.62 -16.48 -0.62
CA LEU A 313 -19.20 -15.53 0.36
C LEU A 313 -20.70 -15.74 0.55
N LEU A 314 -21.37 -16.40 -0.37
CA LEU A 314 -22.81 -16.62 -0.41
C LEU A 314 -23.15 -18.08 -0.11
#